data_52c23ff2102ae7480c58530cc14143b2
#
_entry.id   52c23ff2102ae7480c58530cc14143b2
#
_cell.length_a   1.000
_cell.length_b   1.000
_cell.length_c   1.000
_cell.angle_alpha   90.00
_cell.angle_beta   90.00
_cell.angle_gamma   90.00
#
_symmetry.space_group_name_H-M   'P 1'
#
loop_
_entity.id
_entity.type
_entity.pdbx_description
1 polymer ?
#
loop_
_entity_poly.entity_id
_entity_poly.type
_entity_poly.pdbx_seq_one_letter_code
_entity_poly.pdbx_strand_id
1 'polypeptide(L)'
;TLGPVNWSDRTIRKAVIGLARQLNRPILKLTDEDYNEHHLQELLAEHGPAYNINIKVFRSMQRTITGWPGGKPTSERREGDAPHPRDAIFPKKVLVFSPHPDDDVISMGGTLIRLCDHGHEVHVAYQTSGNIAVFDDDVVRALDLSLDLAQLNHAATRSLTDWVRDAKAALANKSPGEVDGAEILAIKGRIRRNEAIAGARAAGVPEEHCHFLDLPFYETGRVTKKSLGVEDVAITVDMLRTVQPHMIFAAGDLSDPHGTHR
;
A
#
# COMPACT_ATOMS: atom_id res chain seq x y z
N THR A 1 -50.18 -10.31 -8.43
CA THR A 1 -48.99 -10.82 -7.73
C THR A 1 -47.91 -11.05 -8.75
N LEU A 2 -46.85 -10.26 -8.68
CA LEU A 2 -45.62 -10.53 -9.40
C LEU A 2 -45.05 -11.83 -8.82
N GLY A 3 -44.75 -12.82 -9.62
CA GLY A 3 -44.21 -14.10 -9.16
C GLY A 3 -42.90 -13.96 -8.39
N PRO A 4 -42.30 -15.05 -7.90
CA PRO A 4 -41.07 -15.00 -7.11
C PRO A 4 -39.96 -14.29 -7.90
N VAL A 5 -39.22 -13.39 -7.21
CA VAL A 5 -38.11 -12.65 -7.83
C VAL A 5 -36.91 -13.57 -7.94
N ASN A 6 -36.31 -13.66 -9.13
CA ASN A 6 -35.00 -14.32 -9.27
C ASN A 6 -33.90 -13.37 -8.82
N TRP A 7 -33.30 -13.64 -7.66
CA TRP A 7 -32.24 -12.86 -7.05
C TRP A 7 -30.85 -13.16 -7.67
N SER A 8 -30.73 -12.94 -8.99
CA SER A 8 -29.40 -12.94 -9.62
C SER A 8 -28.54 -11.78 -9.09
N ASP A 9 -27.22 -11.88 -9.16
CA ASP A 9 -26.28 -10.80 -8.75
C ASP A 9 -26.61 -9.45 -9.42
N ARG A 10 -27.13 -9.48 -10.65
CA ARG A 10 -27.58 -8.28 -11.35
C ARG A 10 -28.82 -7.69 -10.74
N THR A 11 -29.79 -8.52 -10.36
CA THR A 11 -31.06 -8.10 -9.72
C THR A 11 -30.79 -7.52 -8.34
N ILE A 12 -29.97 -8.21 -7.53
CA ILE A 12 -29.55 -7.75 -6.21
C ILE A 12 -28.90 -6.37 -6.31
N ARG A 13 -27.91 -6.22 -7.21
CA ARG A 13 -27.22 -4.94 -7.41
C ARG A 13 -28.18 -3.80 -7.77
N LYS A 14 -29.13 -4.05 -8.66
CA LYS A 14 -30.15 -3.07 -9.03
C LYS A 14 -31.05 -2.67 -7.86
N ALA A 15 -31.52 -3.64 -7.10
CA ALA A 15 -32.38 -3.42 -5.93
C ALA A 15 -31.65 -2.58 -4.86
N VAL A 16 -30.42 -2.96 -4.51
CA VAL A 16 -29.64 -2.26 -3.49
C VAL A 16 -29.28 -0.83 -3.91
N ILE A 17 -28.86 -0.64 -5.18
CA ILE A 17 -28.60 0.72 -5.70
C ILE A 17 -29.90 1.55 -5.73
N GLY A 18 -31.01 0.96 -6.11
CA GLY A 18 -32.31 1.61 -6.12
C GLY A 18 -32.70 2.08 -4.73
N LEU A 19 -32.59 1.20 -3.73
CA LEU A 19 -32.86 1.50 -2.33
C LEU A 19 -31.95 2.62 -1.79
N ALA A 20 -30.63 2.52 -2.04
CA ALA A 20 -29.68 3.54 -1.62
C ALA A 20 -30.02 4.93 -2.20
N ARG A 21 -30.42 4.99 -3.48
CA ARG A 21 -30.82 6.24 -4.14
C ARG A 21 -32.15 6.77 -3.58
N GLN A 22 -33.13 5.91 -3.36
CA GLN A 22 -34.43 6.29 -2.82
C GLN A 22 -34.30 6.89 -1.43
N LEU A 23 -33.44 6.31 -0.59
CA LEU A 23 -33.21 6.77 0.78
C LEU A 23 -32.14 7.90 0.87
N ASN A 24 -31.50 8.23 -0.24
CA ASN A 24 -30.34 9.13 -0.27
C ASN A 24 -29.28 8.73 0.78
N ARG A 25 -29.02 7.43 0.87
CA ARG A 25 -28.12 6.84 1.88
C ARG A 25 -27.05 6.00 1.18
N PRO A 26 -25.77 6.05 1.64
CA PRO A 26 -24.72 5.20 1.09
C PRO A 26 -25.07 3.71 1.25
N ILE A 27 -24.72 2.88 0.24
CA ILE A 27 -25.00 1.44 0.23
C ILE A 27 -24.53 0.77 1.54
N LEU A 28 -23.31 1.08 2.01
CA LEU A 28 -22.76 0.49 3.24
C LEU A 28 -23.47 0.93 4.54
N LYS A 29 -24.38 1.87 4.45
CA LYS A 29 -25.19 2.37 5.59
C LYS A 29 -26.64 1.89 5.57
N LEU A 30 -27.02 1.08 4.59
CA LEU A 30 -28.36 0.47 4.55
C LEU A 30 -28.46 -0.61 5.64
N THR A 31 -29.59 -0.66 6.33
CA THR A 31 -29.87 -1.58 7.43
C THR A 31 -30.92 -2.62 7.03
N ASP A 32 -31.06 -3.68 7.83
CA ASP A 32 -32.12 -4.69 7.63
C ASP A 32 -33.52 -4.05 7.66
N GLU A 33 -33.71 -3.01 8.47
CA GLU A 33 -34.95 -2.25 8.58
C GLU A 33 -35.27 -1.51 7.27
N ASP A 34 -34.25 -0.86 6.65
CA ASP A 34 -34.38 -0.23 5.32
C ASP A 34 -34.88 -1.22 4.26
N TYR A 35 -34.35 -2.45 4.28
CA TYR A 35 -34.75 -3.51 3.35
C TYR A 35 -36.17 -3.96 3.60
N ASN A 36 -36.56 -4.17 4.86
CA ASN A 36 -37.90 -4.63 5.25
C ASN A 36 -38.96 -3.59 4.90
N GLU A 37 -38.72 -2.32 5.19
CA GLU A 37 -39.68 -1.23 4.90
C GLU A 37 -39.90 -1.00 3.41
N HIS A 38 -38.91 -1.43 2.56
CA HIS A 38 -38.95 -1.26 1.11
C HIS A 38 -39.21 -2.57 0.36
N HIS A 39 -39.85 -3.53 1.00
CA HIS A 39 -40.31 -4.79 0.41
C HIS A 39 -39.16 -5.69 -0.16
N LEU A 40 -37.98 -5.64 0.46
CA LEU A 40 -36.82 -6.48 0.12
C LEU A 40 -36.55 -7.57 1.16
N GLN A 41 -37.54 -7.94 1.98
CA GLN A 41 -37.41 -8.99 3.01
C GLN A 41 -37.03 -10.36 2.45
N GLU A 42 -37.47 -10.69 1.22
CA GLU A 42 -37.08 -11.93 0.55
C GLU A 42 -35.59 -11.96 0.28
N LEU A 43 -35.00 -10.83 -0.11
CA LEU A 43 -33.56 -10.70 -0.34
C LEU A 43 -32.76 -10.96 0.94
N LEU A 44 -33.22 -10.44 2.08
CA LEU A 44 -32.60 -10.73 3.39
C LEU A 44 -32.72 -12.20 3.76
N ALA A 45 -33.89 -12.81 3.52
CA ALA A 45 -34.13 -14.21 3.84
C ALA A 45 -33.24 -15.16 3.02
N GLU A 46 -32.98 -14.85 1.74
CA GLU A 46 -32.21 -15.70 0.84
C GLU A 46 -30.69 -15.44 0.96
N HIS A 47 -30.26 -14.19 1.15
CA HIS A 47 -28.85 -13.79 1.06
C HIS A 47 -28.25 -13.31 2.38
N GLY A 48 -29.00 -13.33 3.49
CA GLY A 48 -28.54 -12.95 4.81
C GLY A 48 -28.71 -11.45 5.10
N PRO A 49 -28.09 -10.94 6.20
CA PRO A 49 -28.31 -9.59 6.67
C PRO A 49 -27.81 -8.53 5.68
N ALA A 50 -28.43 -7.35 5.71
CA ALA A 50 -28.12 -6.21 4.85
C ALA A 50 -26.62 -5.89 4.80
N TYR A 51 -25.92 -5.99 5.93
CA TYR A 51 -24.48 -5.79 6.00
C TYR A 51 -23.70 -6.65 4.97
N ASN A 52 -23.99 -7.94 4.87
CA ASN A 52 -23.33 -8.86 3.95
C ASN A 52 -23.68 -8.56 2.50
N ILE A 53 -24.96 -8.28 2.23
CA ILE A 53 -25.44 -7.91 0.89
C ILE A 53 -24.80 -6.60 0.44
N ASN A 54 -24.79 -5.60 1.30
CA ASN A 54 -24.20 -4.29 1.03
C ASN A 54 -22.73 -4.39 0.66
N ILE A 55 -21.94 -5.15 1.43
CA ILE A 55 -20.51 -5.37 1.14
C ILE A 55 -20.34 -6.08 -0.19
N LYS A 56 -21.11 -7.15 -0.46
CA LYS A 56 -21.05 -7.89 -1.72
C LYS A 56 -21.34 -6.97 -2.91
N VAL A 57 -22.41 -6.17 -2.82
CA VAL A 57 -22.80 -5.23 -3.88
C VAL A 57 -21.74 -4.13 -4.05
N PHE A 58 -21.29 -3.54 -2.95
CA PHE A 58 -20.26 -2.50 -2.99
C PHE A 58 -18.98 -3.00 -3.65
N ARG A 59 -18.45 -4.16 -3.23
CA ARG A 59 -17.27 -4.79 -3.86
C ARG A 59 -17.49 -5.08 -5.35
N SER A 60 -18.67 -5.60 -5.71
CA SER A 60 -19.02 -5.84 -7.11
C SER A 60 -19.01 -4.54 -7.93
N MET A 61 -19.57 -3.46 -7.39
CA MET A 61 -19.54 -2.14 -8.05
C MET A 61 -18.13 -1.61 -8.20
N GLN A 62 -17.31 -1.74 -7.18
CA GLN A 62 -15.92 -1.34 -7.22
C GLN A 62 -15.16 -2.06 -8.34
N ARG A 63 -15.42 -3.33 -8.60
CA ARG A 63 -14.83 -4.09 -9.72
C ARG A 63 -15.29 -3.63 -11.11
N THR A 64 -16.36 -2.84 -11.19
CA THR A 64 -16.91 -2.33 -12.46
C THR A 64 -16.44 -0.92 -12.82
N ILE A 65 -15.52 -0.30 -12.05
CA ILE A 65 -14.99 1.01 -12.38
C ILE A 65 -14.30 0.94 -13.75
N THR A 66 -14.78 1.77 -14.68
CA THR A 66 -14.20 1.90 -16.03
C THR A 66 -12.88 2.67 -15.97
N GLY A 67 -11.94 2.29 -16.84
CA GLY A 67 -10.63 2.95 -16.91
C GLY A 67 -9.64 2.53 -15.82
N TRP A 68 -9.98 1.51 -15.03
CA TRP A 68 -9.04 0.95 -14.04
C TRP A 68 -7.78 0.44 -14.75
N PRO A 69 -6.57 0.84 -14.30
CA PRO A 69 -5.33 0.49 -15.00
C PRO A 69 -5.13 -1.00 -14.92
N GLY A 70 -5.42 -1.91 -14.72
CA GLY A 70 -5.19 -3.36 -14.69
C GLY A 70 -6.20 -4.14 -15.50
N GLY A 71 -7.16 -3.46 -16.15
CA GLY A 71 -8.30 -4.12 -16.76
C GLY A 71 -9.29 -4.64 -15.70
N LYS A 72 -10.40 -5.18 -16.13
CA LYS A 72 -11.40 -5.78 -15.25
C LYS A 72 -11.11 -7.27 -15.12
N PRO A 73 -10.84 -7.80 -13.94
CA PRO A 73 -10.65 -9.24 -13.73
C PRO A 73 -11.85 -10.07 -14.18
N THR A 74 -13.04 -9.45 -14.15
CA THR A 74 -14.33 -10.05 -14.51
C THR A 74 -15.13 -9.05 -15.34
N SER A 75 -14.64 -8.62 -16.50
CA SER A 75 -15.50 -7.91 -17.43
C SER A 75 -16.60 -8.88 -17.87
N GLU A 76 -17.85 -8.53 -17.59
CA GLU A 76 -18.99 -9.15 -18.28
C GLU A 76 -18.85 -8.79 -19.77
N ARG A 77 -18.06 -9.58 -20.49
CA ARG A 77 -17.98 -9.48 -21.95
C ARG A 77 -19.31 -9.96 -22.49
N ARG A 78 -19.84 -9.24 -23.46
CA ARG A 78 -20.88 -9.81 -24.29
C ARG A 78 -20.23 -10.88 -25.15
N GLU A 79 -20.88 -12.00 -25.29
CA GLU A 79 -20.45 -13.07 -26.17
C GLU A 79 -20.22 -12.47 -27.58
N GLY A 80 -18.96 -12.56 -28.06
CA GLY A 80 -18.55 -11.97 -29.34
C GLY A 80 -17.76 -10.66 -29.30
N ASP A 81 -17.59 -10.02 -28.13
CA ASP A 81 -16.75 -8.82 -28.03
C ASP A 81 -15.25 -9.19 -28.09
N ALA A 82 -14.50 -8.54 -28.98
CA ALA A 82 -13.05 -8.65 -29.00
C ALA A 82 -12.43 -8.16 -27.69
N PRO A 83 -11.42 -8.87 -27.13
CA PRO A 83 -10.75 -8.42 -25.93
C PRO A 83 -10.11 -7.05 -26.15
N HIS A 84 -10.38 -6.10 -25.24
CA HIS A 84 -9.65 -4.83 -25.25
C HIS A 84 -8.17 -5.12 -25.02
N PRO A 85 -7.22 -4.48 -25.72
CA PRO A 85 -5.78 -4.71 -25.53
C PRO A 85 -5.32 -4.59 -24.06
N ARG A 86 -6.02 -3.78 -23.25
CA ARG A 86 -5.77 -3.65 -21.81
C ARG A 86 -6.16 -4.89 -21.00
N ASP A 87 -7.03 -5.74 -21.52
CA ASP A 87 -7.51 -6.95 -20.86
C ASP A 87 -6.71 -8.19 -21.29
N ALA A 88 -5.78 -8.04 -22.25
CA ALA A 88 -5.04 -9.15 -22.85
C ALA A 88 -4.10 -9.85 -21.86
N ILE A 89 -3.62 -9.14 -20.84
CA ILE A 89 -2.72 -9.67 -19.81
C ILE A 89 -3.38 -9.52 -18.44
N PHE A 90 -3.69 -10.64 -17.81
CA PHE A 90 -4.19 -10.70 -16.44
C PHE A 90 -3.72 -11.99 -15.76
N PRO A 91 -3.20 -11.95 -14.52
CA PRO A 91 -2.91 -10.75 -13.71
C PRO A 91 -1.80 -9.88 -14.30
N LYS A 92 -1.78 -8.59 -13.96
CA LYS A 92 -0.68 -7.69 -14.33
C LYS A 92 0.37 -7.65 -13.24
N LYS A 93 1.63 -7.52 -13.64
CA LYS A 93 2.71 -7.10 -12.76
C LYS A 93 2.70 -5.57 -12.67
N VAL A 94 2.59 -5.06 -11.48
CA VAL A 94 2.52 -3.64 -11.19
C VAL A 94 3.72 -3.24 -10.36
N LEU A 95 4.44 -2.20 -10.75
CA LEU A 95 5.54 -1.64 -9.98
C LEU A 95 5.18 -0.22 -9.55
N VAL A 96 5.25 0.04 -8.26
CA VAL A 96 5.03 1.36 -7.66
C VAL A 96 6.37 1.89 -7.19
N PHE A 97 6.78 3.04 -7.71
CA PHE A 97 7.93 3.76 -7.17
C PHE A 97 7.48 4.67 -6.04
N SER A 98 8.01 4.42 -4.85
CA SER A 98 7.81 5.22 -3.65
C SER A 98 9.08 6.02 -3.38
N PRO A 99 9.09 7.34 -3.51
CA PRO A 99 10.27 8.17 -3.23
C PRO A 99 10.85 7.93 -1.85
N HIS A 100 10.00 7.84 -0.82
CA HIS A 100 10.36 7.48 0.55
C HIS A 100 9.53 6.27 1.03
N PRO A 101 9.92 5.65 2.18
CA PRO A 101 9.26 4.44 2.71
C PRO A 101 7.86 4.66 3.32
N ASP A 102 6.99 5.48 2.73
CA ASP A 102 5.61 5.76 3.13
C ASP A 102 4.77 6.36 2.00
N ASP A 103 5.40 6.93 0.97
CA ASP A 103 4.70 7.64 -0.10
C ASP A 103 3.72 6.75 -0.87
N ASP A 104 4.00 5.46 -0.99
CA ASP A 104 3.13 4.46 -1.59
C ASP A 104 1.79 4.34 -0.85
N VAL A 105 1.82 4.22 0.47
CA VAL A 105 0.60 4.06 1.28
C VAL A 105 -0.10 5.39 1.52
N ILE A 106 0.64 6.50 1.70
CA ILE A 106 0.07 7.84 1.90
C ILE A 106 -0.59 8.33 0.62
N SER A 107 0.11 8.25 -0.52
CA SER A 107 -0.37 8.81 -1.78
C SER A 107 -1.34 7.91 -2.52
N MET A 108 -1.20 6.60 -2.42
CA MET A 108 -2.01 5.67 -3.22
C MET A 108 -2.41 4.36 -2.50
N GLY A 109 -2.44 4.34 -1.16
CA GLY A 109 -2.76 3.14 -0.39
C GLY A 109 -4.10 2.50 -0.78
N GLY A 110 -5.14 3.29 -1.03
CA GLY A 110 -6.41 2.79 -1.55
C GLY A 110 -6.30 2.13 -2.94
N THR A 111 -5.38 2.60 -3.78
CA THR A 111 -5.06 2.00 -5.08
C THR A 111 -4.28 0.70 -4.91
N LEU A 112 -3.29 0.66 -3.99
CA LEU A 112 -2.54 -0.55 -3.67
C LEU A 112 -3.46 -1.68 -3.21
N ILE A 113 -4.31 -1.41 -2.20
CA ILE A 113 -5.31 -2.37 -1.70
C ILE A 113 -6.17 -2.89 -2.85
N ARG A 114 -6.59 -1.99 -3.73
CA ARG A 114 -7.44 -2.34 -4.85
C ARG A 114 -6.73 -3.22 -5.88
N LEU A 115 -5.47 -2.93 -6.19
CA LEU A 115 -4.66 -3.75 -7.10
C LEU A 115 -4.47 -5.16 -6.54
N CYS A 116 -4.15 -5.28 -5.26
CA CYS A 116 -4.02 -6.56 -4.56
C CYS A 116 -5.35 -7.33 -4.50
N ASP A 117 -6.45 -6.67 -4.13
CA ASP A 117 -7.80 -7.27 -4.10
C ASP A 117 -8.26 -7.78 -5.48
N HIS A 118 -7.77 -7.16 -6.56
CA HIS A 118 -8.04 -7.58 -7.93
C HIS A 118 -7.12 -8.71 -8.40
N GLY A 119 -6.19 -9.17 -7.57
CA GLY A 119 -5.32 -10.29 -7.88
C GLY A 119 -4.14 -9.94 -8.79
N HIS A 120 -3.74 -8.66 -8.85
CA HIS A 120 -2.52 -8.25 -9.54
C HIS A 120 -1.29 -8.56 -8.68
N GLU A 121 -0.16 -8.84 -9.33
CA GLU A 121 1.14 -8.98 -8.70
C GLU A 121 1.73 -7.58 -8.50
N VAL A 122 1.68 -7.08 -7.26
CA VAL A 122 2.09 -5.71 -6.93
C VAL A 122 3.45 -5.71 -6.27
N HIS A 123 4.36 -4.91 -6.79
CA HIS A 123 5.68 -4.63 -6.23
C HIS A 123 5.79 -3.16 -5.86
N VAL A 124 6.50 -2.85 -4.78
CA VAL A 124 6.84 -1.48 -4.39
C VAL A 124 8.35 -1.32 -4.35
N ALA A 125 8.86 -0.31 -5.04
CA ALA A 125 10.28 0.06 -5.05
C ALA A 125 10.48 1.38 -4.29
N TYR A 126 11.02 1.28 -3.09
CA TYR A 126 11.39 2.41 -2.24
C TYR A 126 12.73 2.96 -2.72
N GLN A 127 12.72 4.20 -3.22
CA GLN A 127 13.87 4.79 -3.88
C GLN A 127 14.97 5.22 -2.88
N THR A 128 14.56 5.68 -1.69
CA THR A 128 15.47 6.18 -0.66
C THR A 128 15.18 5.52 0.69
N SER A 129 16.14 5.57 1.61
CA SER A 129 15.96 5.04 2.96
C SER A 129 15.02 5.88 3.83
N GLY A 130 14.84 7.16 3.53
CA GLY A 130 14.07 8.09 4.36
C GLY A 130 14.64 8.30 5.77
N ASN A 131 15.89 7.94 6.01
CA ASN A 131 16.53 7.89 7.32
C ASN A 131 16.56 9.22 8.08
N ILE A 132 16.63 10.35 7.37
CA ILE A 132 16.61 11.68 8.01
C ILE A 132 15.26 12.06 8.63
N ALA A 133 14.18 11.37 8.30
CA ALA A 133 12.85 11.65 8.84
C ALA A 133 12.56 10.94 10.18
N VAL A 134 13.50 10.17 10.72
CA VAL A 134 13.34 9.44 11.98
C VAL A 134 13.88 10.27 13.15
N PHE A 135 13.07 10.40 14.19
CA PHE A 135 13.47 11.08 15.41
C PHE A 135 14.46 10.23 16.22
N ASP A 136 15.33 10.91 16.98
CA ASP A 136 16.31 10.25 17.83
C ASP A 136 15.66 9.36 18.90
N ASP A 137 14.51 9.78 19.45
CA ASP A 137 13.71 8.98 20.40
C ASP A 137 13.21 7.66 19.81
N ASP A 138 12.89 7.62 18.52
CA ASP A 138 12.48 6.38 17.84
C ASP A 138 13.65 5.40 17.75
N VAL A 139 14.85 5.92 17.54
CA VAL A 139 16.09 5.10 17.58
C VAL A 139 16.32 4.54 18.97
N VAL A 140 16.22 5.36 20.02
CA VAL A 140 16.37 4.93 21.40
C VAL A 140 15.37 3.82 21.75
N ARG A 141 14.11 4.03 21.40
CA ARG A 141 13.03 3.03 21.62
C ARG A 141 13.30 1.72 20.88
N ALA A 142 13.76 1.78 19.63
CA ALA A 142 14.08 0.59 18.85
C ALA A 142 15.27 -0.18 19.43
N LEU A 143 16.31 0.52 19.90
CA LEU A 143 17.48 -0.07 20.56
C LEU A 143 17.10 -0.72 21.89
N ASP A 144 16.29 -0.07 22.71
CA ASP A 144 15.81 -0.62 23.98
C ASP A 144 14.99 -1.89 23.75
N LEU A 145 14.03 -1.86 22.83
CA LEU A 145 13.24 -3.04 22.48
C LEU A 145 14.12 -4.19 21.97
N SER A 146 15.12 -3.89 21.14
CA SER A 146 16.04 -4.90 20.61
C SER A 146 16.83 -5.60 21.72
N LEU A 147 17.29 -4.82 22.72
CA LEU A 147 18.01 -5.35 23.88
C LEU A 147 17.08 -6.17 24.78
N ASP A 148 15.88 -5.69 25.06
CA ASP A 148 14.89 -6.39 25.88
C ASP A 148 14.52 -7.74 25.25
N LEU A 149 14.28 -7.79 23.94
CA LEU A 149 13.98 -9.03 23.23
C LEU A 149 15.17 -9.99 23.23
N ALA A 150 16.40 -9.48 23.08
CA ALA A 150 17.60 -10.29 23.19
C ALA A 150 17.81 -10.86 24.60
N GLN A 151 17.48 -10.11 25.65
CA GLN A 151 17.50 -10.57 27.03
C GLN A 151 16.43 -11.64 27.27
N LEU A 152 15.21 -11.42 26.77
CA LEU A 152 14.08 -12.34 26.93
C LEU A 152 14.36 -13.74 26.37
N ASN A 153 15.08 -13.83 25.27
CA ASN A 153 15.44 -15.10 24.62
C ASN A 153 16.85 -15.59 24.94
N HIS A 154 17.52 -14.98 25.93
CA HIS A 154 18.89 -15.31 26.34
C HIS A 154 19.96 -15.13 25.24
N ALA A 155 19.68 -14.28 24.23
CA ALA A 155 20.62 -13.96 23.15
C ALA A 155 21.40 -12.66 23.40
N ALA A 156 21.15 -11.96 24.50
CA ALA A 156 21.87 -10.74 24.83
C ALA A 156 23.36 -11.04 25.12
N THR A 157 24.24 -10.48 24.28
CA THR A 157 25.68 -10.58 24.43
C THR A 157 26.24 -9.28 25.02
N ARG A 158 27.46 -9.33 25.57
CA ARG A 158 28.17 -8.12 25.98
C ARG A 158 28.35 -7.15 24.82
N SER A 159 28.69 -7.66 23.63
CA SER A 159 28.85 -6.86 22.42
C SER A 159 27.60 -6.12 22.03
N LEU A 160 26.43 -6.77 22.10
CA LEU A 160 25.13 -6.12 21.80
C LEU A 160 24.83 -5.02 22.84
N THR A 161 25.03 -5.31 24.12
CA THR A 161 24.78 -4.34 25.19
C THR A 161 25.69 -3.13 25.06
N ASP A 162 26.97 -3.32 24.78
CA ASP A 162 27.94 -2.25 24.58
C ASP A 162 27.58 -1.41 23.34
N TRP A 163 27.22 -2.05 22.24
CA TRP A 163 26.77 -1.38 21.01
C TRP A 163 25.52 -0.50 21.23
N VAL A 164 24.49 -1.03 21.90
CA VAL A 164 23.27 -0.25 22.25
C VAL A 164 23.63 0.95 23.13
N ARG A 165 24.48 0.75 24.15
CA ARG A 165 24.93 1.82 25.02
C ARG A 165 25.64 2.92 24.21
N ASP A 166 26.57 2.54 23.35
CA ASP A 166 27.40 3.48 22.60
C ASP A 166 26.56 4.26 21.56
N ALA A 167 25.62 3.62 20.89
CA ALA A 167 24.67 4.27 20.00
C ALA A 167 23.76 5.28 20.74
N LYS A 168 23.25 4.92 21.93
CA LYS A 168 22.46 5.84 22.76
C LYS A 168 23.32 7.00 23.29
N ALA A 169 24.57 6.77 23.64
CA ALA A 169 25.50 7.82 24.05
C ALA A 169 25.82 8.79 22.93
N ALA A 170 25.97 8.30 21.68
CA ALA A 170 26.16 9.15 20.50
C ALA A 170 24.98 10.09 20.28
N LEU A 171 23.73 9.61 20.44
CA LEU A 171 22.53 10.44 20.33
C LEU A 171 22.43 11.47 21.47
N ALA A 172 22.72 11.06 22.72
CA ALA A 172 22.65 11.94 23.89
C ALA A 172 23.68 13.08 23.86
N ASN A 173 24.83 12.86 23.24
CA ASN A 173 25.90 13.85 23.10
C ASN A 173 25.80 14.70 21.83
N LYS A 174 24.79 14.49 20.99
CA LYS A 174 24.59 15.18 19.72
C LYS A 174 24.24 16.65 19.94
N SER A 175 24.93 17.54 19.25
CA SER A 175 24.63 18.96 19.27
C SER A 175 23.40 19.30 18.42
N PRO A 176 22.64 20.37 18.74
CA PRO A 176 21.53 20.82 17.90
C PRO A 176 21.98 21.07 16.44
N GLY A 177 21.31 20.44 15.48
CA GLY A 177 21.62 20.56 14.05
C GLY A 177 22.81 19.70 13.58
N GLU A 178 23.41 18.91 14.45
CA GLU A 178 24.46 17.97 14.07
C GLU A 178 23.90 16.83 13.24
N VAL A 179 24.64 16.44 12.20
CA VAL A 179 24.26 15.35 11.29
C VAL A 179 24.61 14.01 11.96
N ASP A 180 23.68 13.07 11.92
CA ASP A 180 23.89 11.73 12.46
C ASP A 180 25.09 11.02 11.82
N GLY A 181 25.80 10.25 12.63
CA GLY A 181 26.80 9.34 12.13
C GLY A 181 26.20 8.21 11.28
N ALA A 182 27.03 7.57 10.45
CA ALA A 182 26.60 6.54 9.52
C ALA A 182 25.83 5.38 10.21
N GLU A 183 26.22 5.01 11.41
CA GLU A 183 25.57 3.96 12.18
C GLU A 183 24.15 4.35 12.60
N ILE A 184 23.97 5.56 13.12
CA ILE A 184 22.63 6.07 13.50
C ILE A 184 21.74 6.19 12.26
N LEU A 185 22.27 6.68 11.13
CA LEU A 185 21.53 6.73 9.88
C LEU A 185 21.12 5.34 9.38
N ALA A 186 21.99 4.34 9.57
CA ALA A 186 21.65 2.96 9.23
C ALA A 186 20.52 2.40 10.11
N ILE A 187 20.53 2.68 11.41
CA ILE A 187 19.44 2.29 12.33
C ILE A 187 18.13 2.97 11.91
N LYS A 188 18.18 4.29 11.66
CA LYS A 188 17.02 5.07 11.19
C LYS A 188 16.46 4.50 9.88
N GLY A 189 17.31 4.15 8.92
CA GLY A 189 16.89 3.50 7.68
C GLY A 189 16.23 2.13 7.92
N ARG A 190 16.70 1.35 8.91
CA ARG A 190 16.06 0.06 9.27
C ARG A 190 14.69 0.25 9.89
N ILE A 191 14.48 1.27 10.70
CA ILE A 191 13.18 1.62 11.26
C ILE A 191 12.21 1.91 10.11
N ARG A 192 12.57 2.82 9.20
CA ARG A 192 11.74 3.17 8.04
C ARG A 192 11.41 1.97 7.16
N ARG A 193 12.39 1.10 6.91
CA ARG A 193 12.19 -0.12 6.12
C ARG A 193 11.15 -1.04 6.75
N ASN A 194 11.20 -1.25 8.06
CA ASN A 194 10.21 -2.08 8.76
C ASN A 194 8.80 -1.47 8.75
N GLU A 195 8.70 -0.15 8.89
CA GLU A 195 7.43 0.57 8.77
C GLU A 195 6.84 0.45 7.36
N ALA A 196 7.66 0.61 6.33
CA ALA A 196 7.25 0.44 4.93
C ALA A 196 6.73 -0.98 4.65
N ILE A 197 7.45 -2.02 5.10
CA ILE A 197 7.00 -3.42 4.98
C ILE A 197 5.66 -3.63 5.70
N ALA A 198 5.51 -3.06 6.91
CA ALA A 198 4.26 -3.18 7.65
C ALA A 198 3.09 -2.49 6.92
N GLY A 199 3.31 -1.28 6.37
CA GLY A 199 2.33 -0.56 5.56
C GLY A 199 1.96 -1.30 4.28
N ALA A 200 2.95 -1.78 3.52
CA ALA A 200 2.76 -2.57 2.30
C ALA A 200 1.97 -3.85 2.58
N ARG A 201 2.32 -4.57 3.65
CA ARG A 201 1.60 -5.78 4.10
C ARG A 201 0.14 -5.48 4.44
N ALA A 202 -0.13 -4.36 5.12
CA ALA A 202 -1.50 -3.93 5.43
C ALA A 202 -2.30 -3.62 4.15
N ALA A 203 -1.64 -3.18 3.08
CA ALA A 203 -2.24 -2.98 1.76
C ALA A 203 -2.37 -4.27 0.93
N GLY A 204 -1.84 -5.40 1.40
CA GLY A 204 -1.89 -6.69 0.71
C GLY A 204 -0.67 -6.99 -0.16
N VAL A 205 0.39 -6.17 -0.10
CA VAL A 205 1.66 -6.42 -0.79
C VAL A 205 2.56 -7.30 0.09
N PRO A 206 3.02 -8.46 -0.37
CA PRO A 206 3.90 -9.33 0.40
C PRO A 206 5.30 -8.73 0.55
N GLU A 207 6.00 -9.11 1.61
CA GLU A 207 7.31 -8.55 1.95
C GLU A 207 8.37 -8.75 0.85
N GLU A 208 8.35 -9.90 0.18
CA GLU A 208 9.25 -10.23 -0.94
C GLU A 208 9.04 -9.33 -2.16
N HIS A 209 7.93 -8.59 -2.23
CA HIS A 209 7.64 -7.60 -3.27
C HIS A 209 8.00 -6.17 -2.84
N CYS A 210 8.59 -5.98 -1.65
CA CYS A 210 9.10 -4.70 -1.17
C CYS A 210 10.60 -4.59 -1.52
N HIS A 211 10.95 -3.71 -2.44
CA HIS A 211 12.31 -3.52 -2.94
C HIS A 211 12.88 -2.21 -2.42
N PHE A 212 14.03 -2.25 -1.78
CA PHE A 212 14.70 -1.07 -1.24
C PHE A 212 15.91 -0.77 -2.10
N LEU A 213 15.85 0.33 -2.87
CA LEU A 213 16.86 0.66 -3.87
C LEU A 213 18.05 1.41 -3.27
N ASP A 214 17.84 2.12 -2.15
CA ASP A 214 18.85 2.90 -1.44
C ASP A 214 19.70 3.73 -2.42
N LEU A 215 19.03 4.53 -3.27
CA LEU A 215 19.66 5.24 -4.39
C LEU A 215 20.79 6.17 -3.92
N PRO A 216 21.99 6.10 -4.51
CA PRO A 216 23.17 6.84 -4.11
C PRO A 216 23.02 8.36 -4.02
N PHE A 217 22.19 8.96 -4.88
CA PHE A 217 21.93 10.41 -4.84
C PHE A 217 21.42 10.88 -3.47
N TYR A 218 20.65 10.02 -2.79
CA TYR A 218 20.12 10.29 -1.47
C TYR A 218 21.08 9.84 -0.37
N GLU A 219 21.50 8.57 -0.42
CA GLU A 219 22.22 7.92 0.67
C GLU A 219 23.62 8.53 0.89
N THR A 220 24.26 9.03 -0.15
CA THR A 220 25.60 9.63 -0.06
C THR A 220 25.59 11.15 0.09
N GLY A 221 24.43 11.79 0.03
CA GLY A 221 24.28 13.24 0.01
C GLY A 221 24.30 13.92 1.39
N ARG A 222 24.25 13.19 2.48
CA ARG A 222 24.10 13.74 3.84
C ARG A 222 22.92 14.74 3.90
N VAL A 223 23.18 15.98 4.31
CA VAL A 223 22.16 17.07 4.38
C VAL A 223 21.74 17.53 2.98
N THR A 224 22.69 17.67 2.06
CA THR A 224 22.40 18.10 0.68
C THR A 224 22.42 16.87 -0.22
N LYS A 225 21.29 16.61 -0.89
CA LYS A 225 21.19 15.54 -1.87
C LYS A 225 22.11 15.78 -3.05
N LYS A 226 22.65 14.71 -3.61
CA LYS A 226 23.40 14.78 -4.86
C LYS A 226 22.43 14.83 -6.04
N SER A 227 22.92 15.27 -7.20
CA SER A 227 22.19 15.09 -8.45
C SER A 227 22.12 13.62 -8.80
N LEU A 228 21.01 13.20 -9.45
CA LEU A 228 20.88 11.85 -10.01
C LEU A 228 22.07 11.52 -10.92
N GLY A 229 22.65 10.36 -10.69
CA GLY A 229 23.82 9.88 -11.43
C GLY A 229 23.53 8.62 -12.26
N VAL A 230 24.55 8.16 -12.95
CA VAL A 230 24.46 6.95 -13.79
C VAL A 230 24.16 5.70 -12.94
N GLU A 231 24.66 5.66 -11.72
CA GLU A 231 24.44 4.54 -10.79
C GLU A 231 22.98 4.45 -10.35
N ASP A 232 22.33 5.59 -10.03
CA ASP A 232 20.92 5.65 -9.70
C ASP A 232 20.03 5.13 -10.84
N VAL A 233 20.38 5.54 -12.07
CA VAL A 233 19.70 5.07 -13.29
C VAL A 233 19.90 3.57 -13.48
N ALA A 234 21.11 3.06 -13.29
CA ALA A 234 21.44 1.65 -13.46
C ALA A 234 20.62 0.78 -12.49
N ILE A 235 20.57 1.14 -11.20
CA ILE A 235 19.78 0.45 -10.17
C ILE A 235 18.27 0.44 -10.56
N THR A 236 17.75 1.58 -11.00
CA THR A 236 16.35 1.68 -11.43
C THR A 236 16.05 0.83 -12.65
N VAL A 237 16.96 0.80 -13.64
CA VAL A 237 16.82 -0.04 -14.83
C VAL A 237 16.87 -1.53 -14.48
N ASP A 238 17.74 -1.93 -13.55
CA ASP A 238 17.82 -3.32 -13.09
C ASP A 238 16.57 -3.74 -12.35
N MET A 239 15.95 -2.85 -11.57
CA MET A 239 14.64 -3.08 -10.95
C MET A 239 13.57 -3.33 -12.01
N LEU A 240 13.51 -2.50 -13.04
CA LEU A 240 12.57 -2.68 -14.14
C LEU A 240 12.78 -4.00 -14.90
N ARG A 241 14.03 -4.41 -15.10
CA ARG A 241 14.38 -5.70 -15.74
C ARG A 241 14.01 -6.89 -14.88
N THR A 242 14.14 -6.76 -13.56
CA THR A 242 13.84 -7.82 -12.60
C THR A 242 12.34 -8.07 -12.51
N VAL A 243 11.55 -7.02 -12.34
CA VAL A 243 10.09 -7.13 -12.21
C VAL A 243 9.40 -7.32 -13.56
N GLN A 244 9.91 -6.70 -14.62
CA GLN A 244 9.26 -6.65 -15.94
C GLN A 244 7.77 -6.21 -15.84
N PRO A 245 7.50 -5.03 -15.29
CA PRO A 245 6.14 -4.62 -14.98
C PRO A 245 5.34 -4.34 -16.26
N HIS A 246 4.05 -4.70 -16.22
CA HIS A 246 3.09 -4.30 -17.25
C HIS A 246 2.54 -2.89 -17.00
N MET A 247 2.74 -2.37 -15.78
CA MET A 247 2.25 -1.08 -15.35
C MET A 247 3.16 -0.51 -14.28
N ILE A 248 3.41 0.80 -14.37
CA ILE A 248 4.24 1.54 -13.44
C ILE A 248 3.43 2.71 -12.89
N PHE A 249 3.51 2.92 -11.56
CA PHE A 249 3.08 4.12 -10.89
C PHE A 249 4.32 4.86 -10.38
N ALA A 250 4.38 6.15 -10.64
CA ALA A 250 5.44 7.02 -10.16
C ALA A 250 4.85 8.37 -9.76
N ALA A 251 5.51 9.08 -8.85
CA ALA A 251 5.16 10.46 -8.54
C ALA A 251 5.28 11.32 -9.81
N GLY A 252 4.28 12.17 -10.05
CA GLY A 252 4.18 12.94 -11.30
C GLY A 252 4.06 14.45 -11.10
N ASP A 253 4.14 14.94 -9.87
CA ASP A 253 4.09 16.38 -9.59
C ASP A 253 5.50 16.97 -9.63
N LEU A 254 5.88 17.48 -10.80
CA LEU A 254 7.16 18.15 -11.01
C LEU A 254 7.24 19.52 -10.30
N SER A 255 6.14 20.01 -9.73
CA SER A 255 6.09 21.25 -8.95
C SER A 255 6.20 21.03 -7.44
N ASP A 256 6.27 19.77 -7.00
CA ASP A 256 6.41 19.44 -5.58
C ASP A 256 7.66 20.13 -5.00
N PRO A 257 7.51 20.89 -3.90
CA PRO A 257 8.65 21.54 -3.25
C PRO A 257 9.66 20.55 -2.68
N HIS A 258 9.24 19.29 -2.43
CA HIS A 258 10.12 18.25 -1.93
C HIS A 258 10.95 17.64 -3.08
N GLY A 259 12.24 17.98 -3.12
CA GLY A 259 13.13 17.66 -4.24
C GLY A 259 13.25 16.17 -4.57
N THR A 260 12.99 15.27 -3.63
CA THR A 260 13.02 13.80 -3.87
C THR A 260 11.81 13.31 -4.66
N HIS A 261 10.69 14.06 -4.65
CA HIS A 261 9.46 13.69 -5.37
C HIS A 261 9.48 14.11 -6.85
N ARG A 262 10.40 14.99 -7.23
CA ARG A 262 10.60 15.49 -8.61
C ARG A 262 11.62 14.63 -9.33
#